data_868ace6e39388256ac8c04b132453c93
#
_entry.id   868ace6e39388256ac8c04b132453c93
#
_cell.length_a   1.000
_cell.length_b   1.000
_cell.length_c   1.000
_cell.angle_alpha   90.00
_cell.angle_beta   90.00
_cell.angle_gamma   90.00
#
_symmetry.space_group_name_H-M   'P 1'
#
loop_
_entity.id
_entity.type
_entity.pdbx_description
1 polymer ?
#
loop_
_entity_poly.entity_id
_entity_poly.type
_entity_poly.pdbx_seq_one_letter_code
_entity_poly.pdbx_strand_id
1 'polypeptide(L)'
;MTAHSASGYRYEPPRTESNAMFMVATVLLGILVATLGFFALLMWMDARDANSQPAAAPAPQAAATHDHAAASAGTTESFAGAAPANADALAAAHKPFPAAMPAVMAGAVADVNLVLKDVTVEVAPGVKYSAWAWAGGAPGPVIHVRQGQMVKITLTNQGAIPHSVDFHAARVAPDKAFADVAPGKSVSYTFRASDPGVFMYH
;
A
#
# COMPACT_ATOMS: atom_id res chain seq x y z
N MET A 1 90.12 34.19 0.12
CA MET A 1 89.12 34.62 1.07
C MET A 1 87.76 34.63 0.35
N THR A 2 87.00 33.59 0.49
CA THR A 2 85.68 33.42 -0.16
C THR A 2 84.60 33.72 0.91
N ALA A 3 83.83 34.76 0.71
CA ALA A 3 82.70 35.13 1.60
C ALA A 3 81.54 34.17 1.36
N HIS A 4 81.12 33.51 2.40
CA HIS A 4 79.88 32.72 2.41
C HIS A 4 78.68 33.67 2.62
N SER A 5 77.83 33.70 1.61
CA SER A 5 76.53 34.39 1.69
C SER A 5 75.62 33.58 2.58
N ALA A 6 75.18 34.12 3.70
CA ALA A 6 74.16 33.55 4.56
C ALA A 6 72.78 33.77 3.91
N SER A 7 72.17 32.65 3.50
CA SER A 7 70.78 32.65 3.04
C SER A 7 69.87 32.92 4.25
N GLY A 8 69.30 34.12 4.33
CA GLY A 8 68.33 34.48 5.34
C GLY A 8 66.98 33.80 5.08
N TYR A 9 66.62 32.90 5.93
CA TYR A 9 65.24 32.33 5.99
C TYR A 9 64.29 33.46 6.33
N ARG A 10 63.42 33.80 5.40
CA ARG A 10 62.34 34.75 5.63
C ARG A 10 61.17 33.95 6.20
N TYR A 11 60.86 34.12 7.46
CA TYR A 11 59.66 33.54 8.09
C TYR A 11 58.43 34.18 7.46
N GLU A 12 57.62 33.43 6.72
CA GLU A 12 56.29 33.82 6.32
C GLU A 12 55.34 33.32 7.43
N PRO A 13 54.59 34.22 8.11
CA PRO A 13 53.59 33.80 9.07
C PRO A 13 52.50 32.97 8.37
N PRO A 14 51.94 31.94 9.04
CA PRO A 14 50.87 31.17 8.47
C PRO A 14 49.72 32.11 8.06
N ARG A 15 49.27 31.98 6.82
CA ARG A 15 48.08 32.70 6.35
C ARG A 15 46.93 32.31 7.26
N THR A 16 46.40 33.26 8.01
CA THR A 16 45.13 33.11 8.72
C THR A 16 44.08 32.95 7.63
N GLU A 17 43.77 31.68 7.27
CA GLU A 17 42.60 31.42 6.48
C GLU A 17 41.42 32.08 7.15
N SER A 18 40.76 32.96 6.44
CA SER A 18 39.68 33.77 6.95
C SER A 18 38.63 32.86 7.57
N ASN A 19 38.37 33.01 8.87
CA ASN A 19 37.29 32.36 9.58
C ASN A 19 35.89 32.69 9.01
N ALA A 20 35.84 33.51 7.97
CA ALA A 20 34.62 33.94 7.30
C ALA A 20 33.82 32.77 6.78
N MET A 21 34.45 31.72 6.23
CA MET A 21 33.75 30.53 5.73
C MET A 21 33.11 29.71 6.89
N PHE A 22 33.82 29.58 8.01
CA PHE A 22 33.29 28.95 9.21
C PHE A 22 32.15 29.77 9.83
N MET A 23 32.27 31.10 9.84
CA MET A 23 31.21 31.97 10.33
C MET A 23 29.95 31.87 9.44
N VAL A 24 30.10 31.90 8.12
CA VAL A 24 28.98 31.74 7.19
C VAL A 24 28.31 30.32 7.36
N ALA A 25 29.12 29.27 7.46
CA ALA A 25 28.58 27.94 7.68
C ALA A 25 27.82 27.82 9.02
N THR A 26 28.34 28.43 10.09
CA THR A 26 27.67 28.44 11.40
C THR A 26 26.35 29.20 11.37
N VAL A 27 26.31 30.36 10.68
CA VAL A 27 25.09 31.15 10.53
C VAL A 27 24.03 30.36 9.71
N LEU A 28 24.44 29.75 8.59
CA LEU A 28 23.52 28.95 7.77
C LEU A 28 22.98 27.75 8.52
N LEU A 29 23.82 27.06 9.30
CA LEU A 29 23.39 25.95 10.15
C LEU A 29 22.41 26.43 11.22
N GLY A 30 22.65 27.58 11.85
CA GLY A 30 21.75 28.21 12.81
C GLY A 30 20.38 28.53 12.22
N ILE A 31 20.34 29.09 11.00
CA ILE A 31 19.09 29.35 10.28
C ILE A 31 18.35 28.03 9.97
N LEU A 32 19.07 27.01 9.50
CA LEU A 32 18.48 25.71 9.19
C LEU A 32 17.84 25.07 10.44
N VAL A 33 18.56 25.08 11.57
CA VAL A 33 18.04 24.54 12.83
C VAL A 33 16.82 25.34 13.32
N ALA A 34 16.87 26.66 13.21
CA ALA A 34 15.75 27.51 13.60
C ALA A 34 14.50 27.27 12.73
N THR A 35 14.68 27.11 11.41
CA THR A 35 13.56 26.81 10.50
C THR A 35 12.97 25.44 10.75
N LEU A 36 13.79 24.41 10.94
CA LEU A 36 13.32 23.07 11.28
C LEU A 36 12.58 23.03 12.63
N GLY A 37 13.11 23.75 13.63
CA GLY A 37 12.46 23.89 14.93
C GLY A 37 11.11 24.59 14.84
N PHE A 38 11.00 25.62 14.02
CA PHE A 38 9.76 26.35 13.78
C PHE A 38 8.71 25.45 13.09
N PHE A 39 9.10 24.69 12.07
CA PHE A 39 8.20 23.74 11.43
C PHE A 39 7.76 22.63 12.37
N ALA A 40 8.67 22.11 13.18
CA ALA A 40 8.31 21.10 14.19
C ALA A 40 7.32 21.65 15.21
N LEU A 41 7.47 22.92 15.62
CA LEU A 41 6.55 23.60 16.53
C LEU A 41 5.17 23.78 15.89
N LEU A 42 5.10 24.19 14.62
CA LEU A 42 3.83 24.33 13.90
C LEU A 42 3.11 22.99 13.80
N MET A 43 3.80 21.91 13.43
CA MET A 43 3.23 20.57 13.37
C MET A 43 2.77 20.08 14.75
N TRP A 44 3.49 20.42 15.81
CA TRP A 44 3.09 20.05 17.16
C TRP A 44 1.86 20.83 17.64
N MET A 45 1.73 22.12 17.27
CA MET A 45 0.57 22.94 17.54
C MET A 45 -0.66 22.40 16.81
N ASP A 46 -0.53 22.09 15.52
CA ASP A 46 -1.61 21.50 14.72
C ASP A 46 -2.06 20.13 15.26
N ALA A 47 -1.12 19.29 15.67
CA ALA A 47 -1.41 18.02 16.32
C ALA A 47 -2.11 18.19 17.68
N ARG A 48 -1.80 19.26 18.42
CA ARG A 48 -2.49 19.59 19.67
C ARG A 48 -3.92 20.05 19.45
N ASP A 49 -4.12 20.88 18.44
CA ASP A 49 -5.47 21.39 18.10
C ASP A 49 -6.36 20.24 17.57
N ALA A 50 -5.79 19.31 16.79
CA ALA A 50 -6.51 18.11 16.38
C ALA A 50 -6.88 17.19 17.55
N ASN A 51 -6.05 17.14 18.60
CA ASN A 51 -6.30 16.32 19.80
C ASN A 51 -7.13 17.03 20.87
N SER A 52 -7.31 18.35 20.76
CA SER A 52 -8.12 19.16 21.69
C SER A 52 -9.54 19.43 21.19
N GLN A 53 -9.89 18.94 20.00
CA GLN A 53 -11.30 18.92 19.62
C GLN A 53 -12.04 18.02 20.61
N PRO A 54 -13.06 18.57 21.33
CA PRO A 54 -13.88 17.72 22.17
C PRO A 54 -14.44 16.62 21.27
N ALA A 55 -14.20 15.36 21.65
CA ALA A 55 -14.81 14.23 21.00
C ALA A 55 -16.30 14.59 20.86
N ALA A 56 -16.78 14.68 19.63
CA ALA A 56 -18.20 14.91 19.39
C ALA A 56 -18.92 13.91 20.29
N ALA A 57 -19.76 14.41 21.20
CA ALA A 57 -20.52 13.55 22.09
C ALA A 57 -21.15 12.49 21.19
N PRO A 58 -21.02 11.20 21.49
CA PRO A 58 -21.64 10.18 20.69
C PRO A 58 -23.11 10.57 20.60
N ALA A 59 -23.59 10.79 19.38
CA ALA A 59 -25.03 10.93 19.15
C ALA A 59 -25.66 9.75 19.90
N PRO A 60 -26.79 9.95 20.61
CA PRO A 60 -27.42 8.87 21.33
C PRO A 60 -27.60 7.73 20.36
N GLN A 61 -26.77 6.70 20.49
CA GLN A 61 -26.98 5.45 19.79
C GLN A 61 -28.32 4.97 20.30
N ALA A 62 -29.35 5.17 19.48
CA ALA A 62 -30.54 4.36 19.63
C ALA A 62 -30.01 2.94 19.72
N ALA A 63 -30.28 2.25 20.82
CA ALA A 63 -29.90 0.86 20.98
C ALA A 63 -30.41 0.14 19.74
N ALA A 64 -29.52 -0.08 18.80
CA ALA A 64 -29.80 -0.91 17.65
C ALA A 64 -30.00 -2.30 18.25
N THR A 65 -31.24 -2.66 18.49
CA THR A 65 -31.61 -4.04 18.57
C THR A 65 -31.17 -4.62 17.24
N HIS A 66 -30.04 -5.31 17.24
CA HIS A 66 -29.56 -6.06 16.08
C HIS A 66 -30.56 -7.21 15.87
N ASP A 67 -31.65 -6.87 15.22
CA ASP A 67 -32.57 -7.87 14.72
C ASP A 67 -31.92 -8.45 13.45
N HIS A 68 -31.12 -9.49 13.64
CA HIS A 68 -30.41 -10.17 12.56
C HIS A 68 -31.37 -10.75 11.51
N ALA A 69 -32.66 -10.75 11.77
CA ALA A 69 -33.67 -11.18 10.81
C ALA A 69 -34.00 -10.10 9.76
N ALA A 70 -33.72 -8.81 10.03
CA ALA A 70 -34.02 -7.72 9.10
C ALA A 70 -32.85 -7.34 8.17
N ALA A 71 -31.67 -7.92 8.35
CA ALA A 71 -30.47 -7.61 7.57
C ALA A 71 -30.47 -8.19 6.15
N SER A 72 -31.53 -8.86 5.73
CA SER A 72 -31.62 -9.39 4.36
C SER A 72 -32.29 -8.46 3.36
N ALA A 73 -32.83 -7.34 3.81
CA ALA A 73 -33.25 -6.26 2.91
C ALA A 73 -32.01 -5.44 2.58
N GLY A 74 -31.39 -5.69 1.44
CA GLY A 74 -30.23 -4.95 0.97
C GLY A 74 -30.45 -3.47 1.11
N THR A 75 -29.65 -2.83 1.96
CA THR A 75 -29.62 -1.38 1.98
C THR A 75 -29.00 -0.94 0.66
N THR A 76 -29.54 0.09 0.06
CA THR A 76 -29.04 0.69 -1.20
C THR A 76 -27.60 1.17 -1.11
N GLU A 77 -26.97 1.06 0.03
CA GLU A 77 -25.59 1.43 0.33
C GLU A 77 -24.60 0.25 0.27
N SER A 78 -25.08 -0.99 0.08
CA SER A 78 -24.21 -2.15 -0.10
C SER A 78 -23.69 -2.17 -1.53
N PHE A 79 -22.40 -1.98 -1.72
CA PHE A 79 -21.75 -2.15 -3.04
C PHE A 79 -21.92 -3.56 -3.61
N ALA A 80 -22.14 -4.55 -2.77
CA ALA A 80 -22.38 -5.93 -3.16
C ALA A 80 -23.84 -6.19 -3.65
N GLY A 81 -24.72 -5.20 -3.55
CA GLY A 81 -26.12 -5.35 -3.90
C GLY A 81 -26.90 -6.25 -2.93
N ALA A 82 -28.10 -6.66 -3.34
CA ALA A 82 -28.91 -7.59 -2.57
C ALA A 82 -28.29 -8.98 -2.57
N ALA A 83 -28.39 -9.69 -1.44
CA ALA A 83 -27.96 -11.08 -1.39
C ALA A 83 -28.73 -11.94 -2.42
N PRO A 84 -28.06 -12.80 -3.19
CA PRO A 84 -28.74 -13.65 -4.15
C PRO A 84 -29.71 -14.61 -3.43
N ALA A 85 -30.81 -14.95 -4.09
CA ALA A 85 -31.85 -15.80 -3.50
C ALA A 85 -31.32 -17.18 -3.03
N ASN A 86 -30.22 -17.64 -3.61
CA ASN A 86 -29.54 -18.89 -3.25
C ASN A 86 -28.25 -18.68 -2.44
N ALA A 87 -28.13 -17.60 -1.69
CA ALA A 87 -26.93 -17.25 -0.90
C ALA A 87 -26.47 -18.37 0.02
N ASP A 88 -27.41 -19.11 0.64
CA ASP A 88 -27.11 -20.25 1.50
C ASP A 88 -26.40 -21.37 0.76
N ALA A 89 -26.90 -21.72 -0.42
CA ALA A 89 -26.28 -22.75 -1.24
C ALA A 89 -24.92 -22.32 -1.77
N LEU A 90 -24.76 -21.05 -2.14
CA LEU A 90 -23.49 -20.49 -2.59
C LEU A 90 -22.46 -20.47 -1.47
N ALA A 91 -22.84 -20.04 -0.26
CA ALA A 91 -21.96 -20.04 0.90
C ALA A 91 -21.52 -21.46 1.31
N ALA A 92 -22.45 -22.41 1.30
CA ALA A 92 -22.15 -23.81 1.59
C ALA A 92 -21.24 -24.49 0.54
N ALA A 93 -21.35 -24.06 -0.71
CA ALA A 93 -20.51 -24.55 -1.81
C ALA A 93 -19.14 -23.89 -1.87
N HIS A 94 -18.96 -22.75 -1.22
CA HIS A 94 -17.69 -22.02 -1.23
C HIS A 94 -16.59 -22.83 -0.55
N LYS A 95 -15.44 -22.92 -1.23
CA LYS A 95 -14.23 -23.53 -0.68
C LYS A 95 -13.08 -22.55 -0.81
N PRO A 96 -12.40 -22.19 0.30
CA PRO A 96 -11.22 -21.35 0.24
C PRO A 96 -10.10 -22.06 -0.53
N PHE A 97 -9.23 -21.31 -1.17
CA PHE A 97 -8.03 -21.88 -1.78
C PHE A 97 -7.12 -22.47 -0.71
N PRO A 98 -6.41 -23.57 -1.02
CA PRO A 98 -5.44 -24.14 -0.09
C PRO A 98 -4.35 -23.11 0.27
N ALA A 99 -4.00 -23.02 1.54
CA ALA A 99 -2.87 -22.21 2.00
C ALA A 99 -1.51 -22.86 1.69
N ALA A 100 -1.50 -24.11 1.23
CA ALA A 100 -0.28 -24.80 0.83
C ALA A 100 0.37 -24.10 -0.37
N MET A 101 1.70 -23.99 -0.34
CA MET A 101 2.47 -23.43 -1.42
C MET A 101 2.28 -24.26 -2.70
N PRO A 102 1.74 -23.71 -3.79
CA PRO A 102 1.64 -24.42 -5.06
C PRO A 102 3.01 -24.61 -5.69
N ALA A 103 3.11 -25.45 -6.71
CA ALA A 103 4.33 -25.52 -7.53
C ALA A 103 4.66 -24.15 -8.11
N VAL A 104 5.96 -23.86 -8.22
CA VAL A 104 6.41 -22.61 -8.85
C VAL A 104 5.97 -22.57 -10.32
N MET A 105 5.50 -21.43 -10.76
CA MET A 105 5.06 -21.22 -12.14
C MET A 105 6.23 -21.40 -13.11
N ALA A 106 6.04 -22.19 -14.16
CA ALA A 106 7.06 -22.51 -15.15
C ALA A 106 7.28 -21.35 -16.15
N GLY A 107 8.39 -21.43 -16.90
CA GLY A 107 8.69 -20.51 -17.99
C GLY A 107 9.38 -19.22 -17.55
N ALA A 108 9.79 -18.44 -18.56
CA ALA A 108 10.43 -17.13 -18.35
C ALA A 108 9.42 -16.06 -17.90
N VAL A 109 8.17 -16.24 -18.27
CA VAL A 109 7.04 -15.39 -17.88
C VAL A 109 6.03 -16.26 -17.15
N ALA A 110 5.63 -15.84 -15.95
CA ALA A 110 4.52 -16.41 -15.21
C ALA A 110 3.23 -15.69 -15.63
N ASP A 111 2.34 -16.37 -16.32
CA ASP A 111 1.03 -15.83 -16.71
C ASP A 111 0.02 -16.07 -15.59
N VAL A 112 -0.39 -14.99 -14.94
CA VAL A 112 -1.35 -15.00 -13.82
C VAL A 112 -2.66 -14.40 -14.30
N ASN A 113 -3.70 -15.22 -14.39
CA ASN A 113 -5.03 -14.79 -14.79
C ASN A 113 -5.92 -14.77 -13.55
N LEU A 114 -6.37 -13.59 -13.16
CA LEU A 114 -7.27 -13.37 -12.03
C LEU A 114 -8.62 -12.90 -12.56
N VAL A 115 -9.66 -13.65 -12.22
CA VAL A 115 -11.04 -13.26 -12.52
C VAL A 115 -11.69 -12.86 -11.20
N LEU A 116 -12.07 -11.58 -11.11
CA LEU A 116 -12.84 -11.09 -9.99
C LEU A 116 -14.32 -11.42 -10.19
N LYS A 117 -14.97 -11.88 -9.14
CA LYS A 117 -16.41 -12.20 -9.10
C LYS A 117 -17.01 -11.76 -7.77
N ASP A 118 -18.29 -11.41 -7.84
CA ASP A 118 -19.12 -11.31 -6.64
C ASP A 118 -19.48 -12.73 -6.18
N VAL A 119 -19.17 -13.04 -4.93
CA VAL A 119 -19.44 -14.36 -4.34
C VAL A 119 -20.07 -14.21 -2.97
N THR A 120 -20.78 -15.22 -2.53
CA THR A 120 -21.25 -15.32 -1.14
C THR A 120 -20.39 -16.36 -0.43
N VAL A 121 -19.81 -15.98 0.70
CA VAL A 121 -18.97 -16.84 1.53
C VAL A 121 -19.55 -16.93 2.93
N GLU A 122 -19.32 -18.04 3.62
CA GLU A 122 -19.58 -18.14 5.04
C GLU A 122 -18.29 -17.85 5.81
N VAL A 123 -18.30 -16.79 6.63
CA VAL A 123 -17.15 -16.34 7.39
C VAL A 123 -17.12 -16.83 8.84
N ALA A 124 -18.28 -17.28 9.35
CA ALA A 124 -18.45 -17.96 10.61
C ALA A 124 -19.75 -18.79 10.53
N PRO A 125 -20.00 -19.77 11.41
CA PRO A 125 -21.21 -20.57 11.39
C PRO A 125 -22.48 -19.71 11.28
N GLY A 126 -23.21 -19.85 10.18
CA GLY A 126 -24.41 -19.09 9.88
C GLY A 126 -24.23 -17.64 9.46
N VAL A 127 -22.99 -17.12 9.42
CA VAL A 127 -22.68 -15.73 9.04
C VAL A 127 -22.20 -15.68 7.59
N LYS A 128 -23.05 -15.16 6.72
CA LYS A 128 -22.75 -15.00 5.29
C LYS A 128 -22.26 -13.59 4.98
N TYR A 129 -21.34 -13.52 4.02
CA TYR A 129 -20.74 -12.28 3.56
C TYR A 129 -20.69 -12.26 2.03
N SER A 130 -21.15 -11.15 1.45
CA SER A 130 -20.94 -10.89 0.02
C SER A 130 -19.53 -10.34 -0.17
N ALA A 131 -18.70 -11.06 -0.90
CA ALA A 131 -17.31 -10.73 -1.12
C ALA A 131 -17.02 -10.51 -2.60
N TRP A 132 -16.07 -9.67 -2.88
CA TRP A 132 -15.40 -9.59 -4.16
C TRP A 132 -14.20 -10.51 -4.10
N ALA A 133 -14.21 -11.56 -4.90
CA ALA A 133 -13.22 -12.62 -4.75
C ALA A 133 -12.46 -12.91 -6.03
N TRP A 134 -11.16 -13.16 -5.89
CA TRP A 134 -10.30 -13.60 -6.97
C TRP A 134 -10.55 -15.08 -7.26
N ALA A 135 -10.72 -15.40 -8.55
CA ALA A 135 -10.99 -16.75 -9.01
C ALA A 135 -12.18 -17.45 -8.29
N GLY A 136 -13.09 -16.64 -7.71
CA GLY A 136 -14.27 -17.14 -7.03
C GLY A 136 -14.05 -17.65 -5.61
N GLY A 137 -12.89 -17.39 -5.00
CA GLY A 137 -12.57 -17.77 -3.62
C GLY A 137 -12.01 -16.62 -2.79
N ALA A 138 -12.34 -16.62 -1.49
CA ALA A 138 -11.76 -15.72 -0.50
C ALA A 138 -11.26 -16.56 0.70
N PRO A 139 -9.94 -16.50 1.03
CA PRO A 139 -8.89 -15.78 0.32
C PRO A 139 -8.64 -16.29 -1.11
N GLY A 140 -8.01 -15.46 -1.96
CA GLY A 140 -7.64 -15.84 -3.32
C GLY A 140 -6.49 -16.84 -3.39
N PRO A 141 -6.12 -17.32 -4.61
CA PRO A 141 -5.09 -18.34 -4.79
C PRO A 141 -3.69 -17.81 -4.45
N VAL A 142 -2.84 -18.68 -3.90
CA VAL A 142 -1.41 -18.38 -3.73
C VAL A 142 -0.72 -18.42 -5.10
N ILE A 143 0.06 -17.38 -5.40
CA ILE A 143 0.84 -17.25 -6.64
C ILE A 143 2.31 -17.48 -6.29
N HIS A 144 2.92 -18.52 -6.84
CA HIS A 144 4.31 -18.87 -6.54
C HIS A 144 5.20 -18.70 -7.78
N VAL A 145 6.09 -17.72 -7.71
CA VAL A 145 7.03 -17.36 -8.79
C VAL A 145 8.48 -17.35 -8.28
N ARG A 146 9.46 -17.35 -9.20
CA ARG A 146 10.87 -17.23 -8.84
C ARG A 146 11.29 -15.77 -8.77
N GLN A 147 12.25 -15.49 -7.91
CA GLN A 147 12.95 -14.19 -7.97
C GLN A 147 13.53 -13.97 -9.36
N GLY A 148 13.35 -12.76 -9.88
CA GLY A 148 13.80 -12.36 -11.23
C GLY A 148 12.87 -12.77 -12.37
N GLN A 149 11.87 -13.64 -12.13
CA GLN A 149 10.90 -14.03 -13.15
C GLN A 149 10.01 -12.84 -13.56
N MET A 150 9.67 -12.77 -14.84
CA MET A 150 8.64 -11.84 -15.30
C MET A 150 7.27 -12.38 -14.95
N VAL A 151 6.42 -11.54 -14.42
CA VAL A 151 5.04 -11.87 -14.07
C VAL A 151 4.12 -11.03 -14.94
N LYS A 152 3.24 -11.68 -15.69
CA LYS A 152 2.18 -11.03 -16.43
C LYS A 152 0.88 -11.26 -15.71
N ILE A 153 0.30 -10.18 -15.24
CA ILE A 153 -1.03 -10.21 -14.64
C ILE A 153 -2.06 -9.89 -15.70
N THR A 154 -3.11 -10.66 -15.75
CA THR A 154 -4.34 -10.31 -16.46
C THR A 154 -5.48 -10.36 -15.47
N LEU A 155 -6.06 -9.20 -15.19
CA LEU A 155 -7.24 -9.04 -14.36
C LEU A 155 -8.46 -8.94 -15.27
N THR A 156 -9.45 -9.79 -15.04
CA THR A 156 -10.77 -9.71 -15.68
C THR A 156 -11.82 -9.47 -14.62
N ASN A 157 -12.59 -8.40 -14.77
CA ASN A 157 -13.67 -8.07 -13.85
C ASN A 157 -14.99 -8.66 -14.34
N GLN A 158 -15.50 -9.66 -13.61
CA GLN A 158 -16.85 -10.26 -13.79
C GLN A 158 -17.78 -9.87 -12.64
N GLY A 159 -17.37 -8.92 -11.79
CA GLY A 159 -18.20 -8.34 -10.75
C GLY A 159 -19.11 -7.22 -11.28
N ALA A 160 -19.95 -6.69 -10.39
CA ALA A 160 -20.96 -5.70 -10.73
C ALA A 160 -20.44 -4.25 -10.75
N ILE A 161 -19.29 -3.99 -10.11
CA ILE A 161 -18.69 -2.65 -10.00
C ILE A 161 -17.25 -2.62 -10.53
N PRO A 162 -16.67 -1.45 -10.82
CA PRO A 162 -15.24 -1.35 -11.17
C PRO A 162 -14.33 -1.84 -10.05
N HIS A 163 -13.24 -2.51 -10.41
CA HIS A 163 -12.23 -3.02 -9.49
C HIS A 163 -10.82 -2.81 -10.03
N SER A 164 -9.87 -2.72 -9.13
CA SER A 164 -8.44 -2.77 -9.43
C SER A 164 -7.77 -3.88 -8.62
N VAL A 165 -6.49 -4.11 -8.82
CA VAL A 165 -5.69 -5.03 -7.99
C VAL A 165 -4.37 -4.39 -7.62
N ASP A 166 -4.00 -4.49 -6.35
CA ASP A 166 -2.69 -4.12 -5.84
C ASP A 166 -1.86 -5.37 -5.56
N PHE A 167 -0.71 -5.47 -6.23
CA PHE A 167 0.32 -6.46 -5.93
C PHE A 167 1.47 -5.80 -5.19
N HIS A 168 1.61 -6.02 -3.90
CA HIS A 168 2.68 -5.46 -3.08
C HIS A 168 4.09 -5.89 -3.54
N ALA A 169 4.19 -6.99 -4.28
CA ALA A 169 5.43 -7.43 -4.92
C ALA A 169 5.79 -6.65 -6.20
N ALA A 170 4.84 -5.91 -6.78
CA ALA A 170 5.02 -5.25 -8.06
C ALA A 170 5.60 -3.83 -7.87
N ARG A 171 6.74 -3.56 -8.53
CA ARG A 171 7.29 -2.21 -8.65
C ARG A 171 6.77 -1.56 -9.93
N VAL A 172 5.49 -1.30 -9.98
CA VAL A 172 4.79 -0.71 -11.12
C VAL A 172 4.18 0.62 -10.70
N ALA A 173 4.20 1.60 -11.60
CA ALA A 173 3.59 2.89 -11.31
C ALA A 173 2.09 2.74 -11.02
N PRO A 174 1.54 3.42 -10.00
CA PRO A 174 0.16 3.24 -9.56
C PRO A 174 -0.88 3.48 -10.66
N ASP A 175 -0.64 4.43 -11.56
CA ASP A 175 -1.49 4.75 -12.69
C ASP A 175 -1.66 3.58 -13.69
N LYS A 176 -0.76 2.61 -13.65
CA LYS A 176 -0.80 1.38 -14.46
C LYS A 176 -1.30 0.17 -13.68
N ALA A 177 -0.86 0.04 -12.42
CA ALA A 177 -1.17 -1.11 -11.59
C ALA A 177 -2.58 -1.04 -11.01
N PHE A 178 -3.06 0.16 -10.66
CA PHE A 178 -4.35 0.38 -9.99
C PHE A 178 -5.41 0.97 -10.92
N ALA A 179 -5.27 0.77 -12.23
CA ALA A 179 -6.29 1.21 -13.16
C ALA A 179 -7.61 0.47 -12.89
N ASP A 180 -8.69 1.23 -12.79
CA ASP A 180 -10.03 0.68 -12.62
C ASP A 180 -10.43 -0.14 -13.83
N VAL A 181 -10.84 -1.38 -13.58
CA VAL A 181 -11.35 -2.29 -14.57
C VAL A 181 -12.87 -2.35 -14.45
N ALA A 182 -13.57 -1.78 -15.40
CA ALA A 182 -15.02 -1.79 -15.42
C ALA A 182 -15.59 -3.23 -15.56
N PRO A 183 -16.82 -3.48 -15.13
CA PRO A 183 -17.51 -4.76 -15.32
C PRO A 183 -17.40 -5.27 -16.76
N GLY A 184 -17.05 -6.54 -16.93
CA GLY A 184 -16.85 -7.19 -18.22
C GLY A 184 -15.58 -6.80 -18.98
N LYS A 185 -14.68 -6.00 -18.37
CA LYS A 185 -13.41 -5.59 -18.97
C LYS A 185 -12.22 -6.32 -18.35
N SER A 186 -11.08 -6.21 -19.04
CA SER A 186 -9.81 -6.76 -18.59
C SER A 186 -8.70 -5.73 -18.73
N VAL A 187 -7.71 -5.84 -17.87
CA VAL A 187 -6.43 -5.11 -17.94
C VAL A 187 -5.28 -6.10 -17.82
N SER A 188 -4.16 -5.82 -18.48
CA SER A 188 -2.94 -6.61 -18.30
C SER A 188 -1.75 -5.69 -18.12
N TYR A 189 -0.85 -6.09 -17.25
CA TYR A 189 0.46 -5.47 -17.07
C TYR A 189 1.51 -6.51 -16.67
N THR A 190 2.77 -6.14 -16.75
CA THR A 190 3.89 -7.01 -16.40
C THR A 190 4.81 -6.33 -15.39
N PHE A 191 5.37 -7.12 -14.50
CA PHE A 191 6.43 -6.68 -13.59
C PHE A 191 7.46 -7.79 -13.41
N ARG A 192 8.62 -7.44 -12.88
CA ARG A 192 9.64 -8.40 -12.48
C ARG A 192 9.49 -8.69 -10.99
N ALA A 193 9.47 -9.95 -10.60
CA ALA A 193 9.53 -10.38 -9.20
C ALA A 193 10.93 -10.14 -8.63
N SER A 194 11.26 -8.88 -8.29
CA SER A 194 12.62 -8.46 -7.94
C SER A 194 13.03 -8.92 -6.56
N ASP A 195 12.11 -8.94 -5.63
CA ASP A 195 12.40 -9.18 -4.21
C ASP A 195 11.87 -10.55 -3.78
N PRO A 196 12.69 -11.33 -3.03
CA PRO A 196 12.19 -12.56 -2.43
C PRO A 196 11.34 -12.23 -1.21
N GLY A 197 10.29 -13.01 -0.98
CA GLY A 197 9.41 -12.82 0.18
C GLY A 197 8.01 -13.33 -0.04
N VAL A 198 7.14 -13.05 0.93
CA VAL A 198 5.70 -13.26 0.85
C VAL A 198 5.04 -11.89 0.81
N PHE A 199 4.25 -11.66 -0.21
CA PHE A 199 3.62 -10.38 -0.47
C PHE A 199 2.11 -10.58 -0.63
N MET A 200 1.35 -9.64 -0.09
CA MET A 200 -0.09 -9.61 -0.27
C MET A 200 -0.45 -9.08 -1.67
N TYR A 201 -1.58 -9.51 -2.18
CA TYR A 201 -2.30 -8.83 -3.25
C TYR A 201 -3.78 -8.70 -2.87
N HIS A 202 -4.39 -7.64 -3.25
CA HIS A 202 -5.80 -7.37 -2.92
C HIS A 202 -6.48 -6.42 -3.91
#